data_f999ffe17116b2cdf1629bd5414074c5
#
_entry.id   f999ffe17116b2cdf1629bd5414074c5
#
_cell.length_a   1.000
_cell.length_b   1.000
_cell.length_c   1.000
_cell.angle_alpha   90.00
_cell.angle_beta   90.00
_cell.angle_gamma   90.00
#
_symmetry.space_group_name_H-M   'P 1'
#
loop_
_entity.id
_entity.type
_entity.pdbx_description
1 polymer ?
#
loop_
_entity_poly.entity_id
_entity_poly.type
_entity_poly.pdbx_seq_one_letter_code
_entity_poly.pdbx_strand_id
1 'polypeptide(L)'
;MTSREIVRRNLEFDNPERVAYNLFGYDPYRDFVNAGPGVQTKATPWQQVDENTWEKTDHYGNVWRRVEDHSAGEVIRGALQDIDDVYTYEFPDFSNPEDYAPVRKAREEHPDMWLNCGIPFTFTVSRKLFKLDVYLMQLVLNREKMRVLHDKVDKMAEDKIRNLAEAGADSVMIAEDWGTQDRLLINPETWRQ
;
A
#
# COMPACT_ATOMS: atom_id res chain seq x y z
N MET A 1 11.18 -4.19 -29.51
CA MET A 1 10.55 -3.18 -28.58
C MET A 1 10.98 -3.54 -27.17
N THR A 2 11.33 -2.55 -26.30
CA THR A 2 11.64 -2.82 -24.88
C THR A 2 10.36 -3.13 -24.11
N SER A 3 10.47 -3.82 -22.96
CA SER A 3 9.32 -4.06 -22.06
C SER A 3 8.62 -2.75 -21.68
N ARG A 4 9.41 -1.72 -21.37
CA ARG A 4 8.88 -0.39 -21.03
C ARG A 4 8.04 0.22 -22.16
N GLU A 5 8.51 0.12 -23.38
CA GLU A 5 7.79 0.60 -24.58
C GLU A 5 6.52 -0.24 -24.84
N ILE A 6 6.60 -1.57 -24.65
CA ILE A 6 5.43 -2.44 -24.79
C ILE A 6 4.34 -2.04 -23.80
N VAL A 7 4.68 -1.85 -22.52
CA VAL A 7 3.68 -1.41 -21.50
C VAL A 7 3.09 -0.05 -21.85
N ARG A 8 3.93 0.94 -22.20
CA ARG A 8 3.47 2.28 -22.59
C ARG A 8 2.45 2.20 -23.74
N ARG A 9 2.78 1.48 -24.82
CA ARG A 9 1.88 1.34 -25.98
C ARG A 9 0.60 0.58 -25.66
N ASN A 10 0.64 -0.40 -24.75
CA ASN A 10 -0.58 -1.06 -24.29
C ASN A 10 -1.51 -0.08 -23.56
N LEU A 11 -0.95 0.80 -22.69
CA LEU A 11 -1.73 1.80 -21.97
C LEU A 11 -2.30 2.88 -22.90
N GLU A 12 -1.55 3.26 -23.92
CA GLU A 12 -1.94 4.30 -24.91
C GLU A 12 -2.76 3.74 -26.08
N PHE A 13 -2.98 2.42 -26.17
CA PHE A 13 -3.61 1.75 -27.32
C PHE A 13 -2.91 2.03 -28.64
N ASP A 14 -1.56 2.15 -28.61
CA ASP A 14 -0.71 2.52 -29.76
C ASP A 14 0.01 1.31 -30.35
N ASN A 15 -0.73 0.39 -30.97
CA ASN A 15 -0.21 -0.78 -31.68
C ASN A 15 0.99 -1.47 -30.99
N PRO A 16 0.83 -2.01 -29.77
CA PRO A 16 1.87 -2.80 -29.14
C PRO A 16 2.10 -4.08 -29.95
N GLU A 17 3.35 -4.56 -30.02
CA GLU A 17 3.62 -5.83 -30.71
C GLU A 17 3.04 -7.06 -30.00
N ARG A 18 2.67 -6.93 -28.72
CA ARG A 18 1.99 -7.92 -27.90
C ARG A 18 1.37 -7.29 -26.65
N VAL A 19 0.54 -8.03 -25.94
CA VAL A 19 0.07 -7.67 -24.60
C VAL A 19 1.26 -7.67 -23.62
N ALA A 20 1.29 -6.70 -22.71
CA ALA A 20 2.28 -6.65 -21.65
C ALA A 20 2.02 -7.76 -20.60
N TYR A 21 3.09 -8.38 -20.11
CA TYR A 21 3.01 -9.47 -19.13
C TYR A 21 3.48 -9.02 -17.74
N ASN A 22 2.74 -9.43 -16.73
CA ASN A 22 3.13 -9.34 -15.32
C ASN A 22 2.85 -10.67 -14.62
N LEU A 23 3.52 -11.73 -15.07
CA LEU A 23 3.37 -13.07 -14.52
C LEU A 23 4.40 -13.29 -13.43
N PHE A 24 3.98 -13.13 -12.18
CA PHE A 24 4.84 -13.30 -11.01
C PHE A 24 5.45 -14.71 -10.96
N GLY A 25 6.78 -14.78 -10.80
CA GLY A 25 7.50 -16.03 -10.69
C GLY A 25 7.85 -16.72 -12.03
N TYR A 26 7.46 -16.15 -13.15
CA TYR A 26 7.75 -16.67 -14.49
C TYR A 26 8.61 -15.68 -15.28
N ASP A 27 9.91 -15.64 -14.99
CA ASP A 27 10.88 -14.99 -15.86
C ASP A 27 11.17 -15.92 -17.08
N PRO A 28 11.17 -15.43 -18.34
CA PRO A 28 11.23 -14.04 -18.78
C PRO A 28 9.88 -13.36 -19.07
N TYR A 29 8.77 -13.89 -18.58
CA TYR A 29 7.41 -13.41 -18.92
C TYR A 29 6.95 -12.26 -18.03
N ARG A 30 7.80 -11.25 -17.85
CA ARG A 30 7.40 -10.04 -17.15
C ARG A 30 7.97 -8.80 -17.83
N ASP A 31 7.14 -7.80 -17.99
CA ASP A 31 7.54 -6.47 -18.48
C ASP A 31 7.73 -5.46 -17.35
N PHE A 32 7.45 -5.88 -16.12
CA PHE A 32 7.43 -5.03 -14.93
C PHE A 32 8.54 -5.41 -13.96
N VAL A 33 9.12 -4.38 -13.34
CA VAL A 33 9.90 -4.49 -12.11
C VAL A 33 9.20 -3.70 -11.01
N ASN A 34 9.23 -4.20 -9.78
CA ASN A 34 8.62 -3.54 -8.63
C ASN A 34 9.71 -3.07 -7.67
N ALA A 35 9.56 -1.85 -7.17
CA ALA A 35 10.40 -1.28 -6.13
C ALA A 35 9.59 -0.41 -5.16
N GLY A 36 10.20 -0.06 -4.06
CA GLY A 36 9.59 0.82 -3.06
C GLY A 36 10.64 1.53 -2.21
N PRO A 37 10.26 2.53 -1.43
CA PRO A 37 11.17 3.27 -0.56
C PRO A 37 11.72 2.41 0.57
N GLY A 38 12.93 2.74 1.02
CA GLY A 38 13.63 2.10 2.14
C GLY A 38 13.41 2.81 3.48
N VAL A 39 12.22 3.35 3.71
CA VAL A 39 11.89 4.10 4.94
C VAL A 39 12.07 3.23 6.17
N GLN A 40 12.81 3.75 7.14
CA GLN A 40 12.95 3.09 8.45
C GLN A 40 11.67 3.25 9.26
N THR A 41 11.17 2.16 9.78
CA THR A 41 9.92 2.13 10.54
C THR A 41 10.02 1.21 11.74
N LYS A 42 8.96 1.16 12.55
CA LYS A 42 8.85 0.24 13.70
C LYS A 42 8.47 -1.19 13.30
N ALA A 43 8.46 -1.50 12.00
CA ALA A 43 8.07 -2.83 11.53
C ALA A 43 9.00 -3.92 12.06
N THR A 44 8.41 -5.05 12.45
CA THR A 44 9.13 -6.25 12.85
C THR A 44 8.79 -7.40 11.91
N PRO A 45 9.69 -8.36 11.70
CA PRO A 45 9.36 -9.59 10.99
C PRO A 45 8.32 -10.41 11.77
N TRP A 46 7.73 -11.41 11.10
CA TRP A 46 6.91 -12.40 11.77
C TRP A 46 7.73 -13.16 12.81
N GLN A 47 7.22 -13.22 14.02
CA GLN A 47 7.80 -13.94 15.15
C GLN A 47 6.79 -14.97 15.65
N GLN A 48 7.23 -16.21 15.85
CA GLN A 48 6.40 -17.25 16.44
C GLN A 48 6.18 -16.95 17.92
N VAL A 49 4.93 -16.86 18.35
CA VAL A 49 4.54 -16.54 19.74
C VAL A 49 3.99 -17.77 20.47
N ASP A 50 3.48 -18.76 19.73
CA ASP A 50 3.14 -20.09 20.24
C ASP A 50 3.25 -21.15 19.12
N GLU A 51 2.85 -22.41 19.40
CA GLU A 51 3.04 -23.55 18.50
C GLU A 51 2.57 -23.30 17.05
N ASN A 52 1.44 -22.60 16.86
CA ASN A 52 0.81 -22.38 15.56
C ASN A 52 0.45 -20.90 15.30
N THR A 53 1.07 -19.96 16.03
CA THR A 53 0.71 -18.54 15.94
C THR A 53 1.95 -17.69 15.77
N TRP A 54 1.88 -16.74 14.85
CA TRP A 54 2.91 -15.72 14.61
C TRP A 54 2.32 -14.33 14.73
N GLU A 55 3.14 -13.39 15.23
CA GLU A 55 2.83 -11.98 15.29
C GLU A 55 3.92 -11.13 14.65
N LYS A 56 3.54 -9.96 14.15
CA LYS A 56 4.45 -8.90 13.71
C LYS A 56 3.85 -7.53 13.99
N THR A 57 4.69 -6.52 14.00
CA THR A 57 4.27 -5.12 13.90
C THR A 57 4.50 -4.64 12.47
N ASP A 58 3.54 -3.95 11.86
CA ASP A 58 3.70 -3.37 10.54
C ASP A 58 4.32 -1.95 10.59
N HIS A 59 4.51 -1.33 9.43
CA HIS A 59 5.10 0.01 9.30
C HIS A 59 4.33 1.09 10.05
N TYR A 60 3.05 0.89 10.29
CA TYR A 60 2.16 1.82 10.97
C TYR A 60 1.99 1.55 12.46
N GLY A 61 2.61 0.48 12.98
CA GLY A 61 2.50 0.08 14.39
C GLY A 61 1.32 -0.84 14.69
N ASN A 62 0.60 -1.33 13.67
CA ASN A 62 -0.44 -2.32 13.87
C ASN A 62 0.15 -3.67 14.21
N VAL A 63 -0.44 -4.39 15.15
CA VAL A 63 -0.06 -5.78 15.47
C VAL A 63 -0.91 -6.74 14.66
N TRP A 64 -0.22 -7.56 13.89
CA TRP A 64 -0.79 -8.61 13.06
C TRP A 64 -0.60 -9.97 13.71
N ARG A 65 -1.57 -10.84 13.53
CA ARG A 65 -1.48 -12.25 13.91
C ARG A 65 -1.88 -13.13 12.74
N ARG A 66 -1.18 -14.24 12.59
CA ARG A 66 -1.56 -15.32 11.69
C ARG A 66 -1.49 -16.67 12.41
N VAL A 67 -2.36 -17.57 12.00
CA VAL A 67 -2.30 -18.99 12.32
C VAL A 67 -1.66 -19.67 11.12
N GLU A 68 -0.65 -20.48 11.37
CA GLU A 68 0.21 -21.09 10.35
C GLU A 68 1.09 -20.06 9.58
N ASP A 69 2.20 -20.52 9.04
CA ASP A 69 3.23 -19.63 8.48
C ASP A 69 2.92 -19.11 7.07
N HIS A 70 1.93 -19.67 6.39
CA HIS A 70 1.55 -19.32 5.03
C HIS A 70 0.33 -18.40 4.92
N SER A 71 -0.40 -18.15 6.01
CA SER A 71 -1.55 -17.25 5.98
C SER A 71 -1.13 -15.77 5.97
N ALA A 72 -1.95 -14.92 5.33
CA ALA A 72 -1.71 -13.48 5.29
C ALA A 72 -1.81 -12.81 6.68
N GLY A 73 -2.62 -13.41 7.57
CA GLY A 73 -2.90 -12.88 8.90
C GLY A 73 -3.90 -11.72 8.89
N GLU A 74 -4.24 -11.27 10.07
CA GLU A 74 -5.14 -10.14 10.31
C GLU A 74 -4.61 -9.18 11.38
N VAL A 75 -5.09 -7.95 11.40
CA VAL A 75 -4.78 -6.98 12.44
C VAL A 75 -5.58 -7.33 13.70
N ILE A 76 -4.88 -7.76 14.75
CA ILE A 76 -5.49 -8.03 16.06
C ILE A 76 -5.53 -6.80 16.96
N ARG A 77 -4.62 -5.84 16.73
CA ARG A 77 -4.57 -4.57 17.44
C ARG A 77 -4.09 -3.47 16.49
N GLY A 78 -4.94 -2.49 16.24
CA GLY A 78 -4.58 -1.29 15.48
C GLY A 78 -3.62 -0.40 16.26
N ALA A 79 -2.95 0.49 15.58
CA ALA A 79 -2.10 1.49 16.22
C ALA A 79 -2.91 2.55 16.98
N LEU A 80 -4.15 2.80 16.56
CA LEU A 80 -5.09 3.71 17.20
C LEU A 80 -6.05 2.91 18.08
N GLN A 81 -6.11 3.24 19.37
CA GLN A 81 -6.97 2.56 20.35
C GLN A 81 -8.21 3.39 20.69
N ASP A 82 -8.10 4.71 20.57
CA ASP A 82 -9.20 5.66 20.75
C ASP A 82 -9.35 6.53 19.50
N ILE A 83 -10.56 7.05 19.28
CA ILE A 83 -10.83 7.93 18.13
C ILE A 83 -10.04 9.25 18.22
N ASP A 84 -9.70 9.70 19.41
CA ASP A 84 -8.93 10.92 19.60
C ASP A 84 -7.43 10.75 19.31
N ASP A 85 -6.96 9.52 19.19
CA ASP A 85 -5.59 9.22 18.75
C ASP A 85 -5.31 9.77 17.33
N VAL A 86 -6.34 9.99 16.51
CA VAL A 86 -6.18 10.56 15.15
C VAL A 86 -5.47 11.92 15.15
N TYR A 87 -5.57 12.68 16.22
CA TYR A 87 -4.94 14.00 16.33
C TYR A 87 -3.44 13.90 16.62
N THR A 88 -3.02 12.92 17.39
CA THR A 88 -1.64 12.77 17.90
C THR A 88 -0.84 11.70 17.18
N TYR A 89 -1.50 10.82 16.41
CA TYR A 89 -0.82 9.78 15.67
C TYR A 89 0.07 10.36 14.57
N GLU A 90 1.32 9.91 14.55
CA GLU A 90 2.32 10.29 13.56
C GLU A 90 2.58 9.11 12.61
N PHE A 91 2.36 9.34 11.33
CA PHE A 91 2.71 8.39 10.27
C PHE A 91 4.24 8.32 10.11
N PRO A 92 4.76 7.17 9.58
CA PRO A 92 6.12 7.16 9.08
C PRO A 92 6.33 8.29 8.06
N ASP A 93 7.46 8.96 8.14
CA ASP A 93 7.80 10.04 7.22
C ASP A 93 8.25 9.46 5.87
N PHE A 94 7.53 9.77 4.82
CA PHE A 94 7.83 9.40 3.43
C PHE A 94 8.24 10.60 2.58
N SER A 95 8.51 11.75 3.18
CA SER A 95 8.85 12.98 2.47
C SER A 95 10.33 13.06 2.09
N ASN A 96 11.22 12.27 2.73
CA ASN A 96 12.65 12.33 2.49
C ASN A 96 13.03 11.64 1.15
N PRO A 97 13.57 12.37 0.15
CA PRO A 97 13.95 11.80 -1.14
C PRO A 97 15.04 10.73 -1.06
N GLU A 98 15.89 10.75 -0.03
CA GLU A 98 16.98 9.78 0.12
C GLU A 98 16.46 8.35 0.36
N ASP A 99 15.29 8.21 0.99
CA ASP A 99 14.67 6.92 1.22
C ASP A 99 14.24 6.22 -0.08
N TYR A 100 14.24 6.94 -1.21
CA TYR A 100 13.90 6.39 -2.53
C TYR A 100 15.12 5.94 -3.33
N ALA A 101 16.31 5.86 -2.73
CA ALA A 101 17.49 5.28 -3.35
C ALA A 101 17.26 3.86 -3.90
N PRO A 102 16.51 2.94 -3.25
CA PRO A 102 16.20 1.63 -3.85
C PRO A 102 15.39 1.72 -5.15
N VAL A 103 14.51 2.72 -5.28
CA VAL A 103 13.72 2.95 -6.50
C VAL A 103 14.60 3.46 -7.62
N ARG A 104 15.49 4.44 -7.36
CA ARG A 104 16.48 4.93 -8.31
C ARG A 104 17.39 3.80 -8.80
N LYS A 105 17.88 2.98 -7.87
CA LYS A 105 18.69 1.80 -8.19
C LYS A 105 17.95 0.81 -9.10
N ALA A 106 16.69 0.49 -8.78
CA ALA A 106 15.89 -0.38 -9.64
C ALA A 106 15.70 0.19 -11.06
N ARG A 107 15.55 1.51 -11.19
CA ARG A 107 15.51 2.18 -12.50
C ARG A 107 16.82 2.06 -13.27
N GLU A 108 17.95 2.23 -12.60
CA GLU A 108 19.29 2.09 -13.21
C GLU A 108 19.58 0.64 -13.65
N GLU A 109 19.22 -0.34 -12.83
CA GLU A 109 19.43 -1.77 -13.12
C GLU A 109 18.48 -2.31 -14.21
N HIS A 110 17.28 -1.70 -14.35
CA HIS A 110 16.24 -2.15 -15.28
C HIS A 110 15.71 -1.00 -16.17
N PRO A 111 16.58 -0.34 -16.99
CA PRO A 111 16.17 0.83 -17.77
C PRO A 111 15.08 0.52 -18.80
N ASP A 112 15.05 -0.70 -19.31
CA ASP A 112 14.14 -1.18 -20.35
C ASP A 112 12.84 -1.82 -19.84
N MET A 113 12.67 -1.92 -18.52
CA MET A 113 11.46 -2.46 -17.90
C MET A 113 10.56 -1.35 -17.36
N TRP A 114 9.26 -1.64 -17.24
CA TRP A 114 8.31 -0.75 -16.59
C TRP A 114 8.46 -0.83 -15.07
N LEU A 115 8.85 0.28 -14.46
CA LEU A 115 9.03 0.37 -13.01
C LEU A 115 7.71 0.74 -12.33
N ASN A 116 7.13 -0.22 -11.63
CA ASN A 116 5.88 -0.07 -10.90
C ASN A 116 6.14 -0.04 -9.39
N CYS A 117 5.50 0.90 -8.68
CA CYS A 117 5.64 1.05 -7.24
C CYS A 117 4.26 0.97 -6.57
N GLY A 118 4.12 0.09 -5.60
CA GLY A 118 2.89 -0.01 -4.81
C GLY A 118 2.82 1.05 -3.71
N ILE A 119 1.64 1.67 -3.56
CA ILE A 119 1.33 2.49 -2.39
C ILE A 119 0.06 1.99 -1.72
N PRO A 120 0.03 1.86 -0.40
CA PRO A 120 -1.22 1.70 0.32
C PRO A 120 -1.96 3.04 0.32
N PHE A 121 -3.28 2.99 0.28
CA PHE A 121 -4.11 4.19 0.20
C PHE A 121 -5.12 4.26 1.35
N THR A 122 -5.93 5.29 1.35
CA THR A 122 -6.70 5.79 2.50
C THR A 122 -7.50 4.72 3.23
N PHE A 123 -8.31 3.94 2.51
CA PHE A 123 -9.12 2.89 3.16
C PHE A 123 -8.26 1.76 3.74
N THR A 124 -7.32 1.24 2.95
CA THR A 124 -6.46 0.12 3.37
C THR A 124 -5.58 0.49 4.57
N VAL A 125 -5.07 1.72 4.65
CA VAL A 125 -4.30 2.19 5.80
C VAL A 125 -5.20 2.39 7.00
N SER A 126 -6.26 3.18 6.85
CA SER A 126 -7.12 3.60 7.97
C SER A 126 -7.85 2.44 8.63
N ARG A 127 -8.37 1.47 7.84
CA ARG A 127 -9.04 0.28 8.41
C ARG A 127 -8.13 -0.61 9.25
N LYS A 128 -6.81 -0.57 9.00
CA LYS A 128 -5.83 -1.34 9.77
C LYS A 128 -5.45 -0.63 11.06
N LEU A 129 -5.41 0.71 11.04
CA LEU A 129 -5.07 1.50 12.23
C LEU A 129 -6.07 1.32 13.36
N PHE A 130 -7.36 1.07 13.06
CA PHE A 130 -8.43 0.83 14.04
C PHE A 130 -8.87 -0.63 14.15
N LYS A 131 -8.53 -1.52 13.25
CA LYS A 131 -9.25 -2.72 12.83
C LYS A 131 -10.50 -2.37 12.01
N LEU A 132 -10.88 -3.28 11.12
CA LEU A 132 -11.93 -3.04 10.13
C LEU A 132 -13.29 -2.70 10.74
N ASP A 133 -13.73 -3.47 11.73
CA ASP A 133 -15.02 -3.31 12.41
C ASP A 133 -15.11 -1.95 13.11
N VAL A 134 -14.08 -1.59 13.86
CA VAL A 134 -13.99 -0.29 14.56
C VAL A 134 -13.93 0.86 13.54
N TYR A 135 -13.12 0.74 12.50
CA TYR A 135 -13.02 1.75 11.45
C TYR A 135 -14.38 2.03 10.79
N LEU A 136 -15.12 0.99 10.40
CA LEU A 136 -16.43 1.14 9.77
C LEU A 136 -17.46 1.82 10.72
N MET A 137 -17.38 1.52 12.01
CA MET A 137 -18.20 2.20 13.00
C MET A 137 -17.83 3.68 13.14
N GLN A 138 -16.53 4.00 13.17
CA GLN A 138 -16.05 5.38 13.31
C GLN A 138 -16.41 6.24 12.09
N LEU A 139 -16.44 5.69 10.89
CA LEU A 139 -16.89 6.40 9.68
C LEU A 139 -18.31 6.95 9.80
N VAL A 140 -19.17 6.30 10.59
CA VAL A 140 -20.56 6.72 10.81
C VAL A 140 -20.66 7.65 12.01
N LEU A 141 -20.01 7.32 13.12
CA LEU A 141 -20.16 8.00 14.40
C LEU A 141 -19.31 9.25 14.57
N ASN A 142 -18.13 9.29 13.94
CA ASN A 142 -17.11 10.31 14.19
C ASN A 142 -16.50 10.86 12.87
N ARG A 143 -17.33 11.23 11.92
CA ARG A 143 -16.93 11.64 10.56
C ARG A 143 -15.85 12.71 10.53
N GLU A 144 -15.98 13.77 11.33
CA GLU A 144 -15.01 14.87 11.32
C GLU A 144 -13.62 14.42 11.82
N LYS A 145 -13.58 13.55 12.80
CA LYS A 145 -12.32 12.98 13.28
C LYS A 145 -11.72 12.02 12.24
N MET A 146 -12.57 11.24 11.56
CA MET A 146 -12.12 10.37 10.48
C MET A 146 -11.56 11.15 9.29
N ARG A 147 -12.08 12.34 8.97
CA ARG A 147 -11.48 13.22 7.97
C ARG A 147 -10.07 13.63 8.35
N VAL A 148 -9.82 14.00 9.62
CA VAL A 148 -8.45 14.31 10.07
C VAL A 148 -7.49 13.15 9.81
N LEU A 149 -7.94 11.91 10.05
CA LEU A 149 -7.12 10.73 9.74
C LEU A 149 -6.89 10.58 8.23
N HIS A 150 -7.96 10.71 7.43
CA HIS A 150 -7.87 10.58 5.97
C HIS A 150 -6.95 11.64 5.37
N ASP A 151 -7.07 12.91 5.78
CA ASP A 151 -6.19 13.99 5.32
C ASP A 151 -4.70 13.69 5.60
N LYS A 152 -4.39 13.10 6.76
CA LYS A 152 -3.03 12.66 7.09
C LYS A 152 -2.55 11.52 6.18
N VAL A 153 -3.42 10.53 5.89
CA VAL A 153 -3.09 9.43 4.97
C VAL A 153 -2.89 9.94 3.56
N ASP A 154 -3.75 10.84 3.09
CA ASP A 154 -3.67 11.41 1.75
C ASP A 154 -2.37 12.23 1.59
N LYS A 155 -2.02 13.05 2.59
CA LYS A 155 -0.73 13.76 2.60
C LYS A 155 0.46 12.82 2.50
N MET A 156 0.45 11.73 3.28
CA MET A 156 1.49 10.71 3.20
C MET A 156 1.54 10.07 1.80
N ALA A 157 0.39 9.77 1.19
CA ALA A 157 0.32 9.19 -0.14
C ALA A 157 0.84 10.16 -1.21
N GLU A 158 0.50 11.45 -1.12
CA GLU A 158 1.00 12.50 -2.02
C GLU A 158 2.54 12.60 -1.98
N ASP A 159 3.13 12.61 -0.78
CA ASP A 159 4.58 12.66 -0.63
C ASP A 159 5.25 11.43 -1.23
N LYS A 160 4.67 10.25 -1.03
CA LYS A 160 5.14 9.01 -1.66
C LYS A 160 5.05 9.08 -3.18
N ILE A 161 3.91 9.49 -3.75
CA ILE A 161 3.71 9.57 -5.20
C ILE A 161 4.74 10.52 -5.83
N ARG A 162 4.94 11.70 -5.23
CA ARG A 162 5.90 12.68 -5.71
C ARG A 162 7.32 12.12 -5.74
N ASN A 163 7.77 11.59 -4.62
CA ASN A 163 9.13 11.06 -4.51
C ASN A 163 9.35 9.80 -5.38
N LEU A 164 8.34 8.94 -5.54
CA LEU A 164 8.40 7.80 -6.46
C LEU A 164 8.55 8.26 -7.91
N ALA A 165 7.79 9.27 -8.33
CA ALA A 165 7.89 9.84 -9.68
C ALA A 165 9.28 10.46 -9.91
N GLU A 166 9.80 11.24 -8.97
CA GLU A 166 11.15 11.83 -9.03
C GLU A 166 12.26 10.77 -9.04
N ALA A 167 12.04 9.64 -8.37
CA ALA A 167 12.97 8.50 -8.38
C ALA A 167 12.90 7.66 -9.66
N GLY A 168 11.99 7.97 -10.61
CA GLY A 168 11.91 7.33 -11.92
C GLY A 168 10.91 6.19 -12.03
N ALA A 169 9.93 6.09 -11.12
CA ALA A 169 8.80 5.18 -11.29
C ALA A 169 7.96 5.56 -12.51
N ASP A 170 7.54 4.56 -13.28
CA ASP A 170 6.64 4.76 -14.43
C ASP A 170 5.16 4.76 -14.00
N SER A 171 4.84 4.05 -12.94
CA SER A 171 3.48 3.98 -12.39
C SER A 171 3.47 3.74 -10.89
N VAL A 172 2.36 4.15 -10.26
CA VAL A 172 2.00 3.72 -8.92
C VAL A 172 0.76 2.82 -8.99
N MET A 173 0.78 1.75 -8.22
CA MET A 173 -0.33 0.82 -8.08
C MET A 173 -1.02 1.05 -6.72
N ILE A 174 -2.31 1.29 -6.78
CA ILE A 174 -3.19 1.41 -5.61
C ILE A 174 -4.13 0.21 -5.63
N ALA A 175 -4.22 -0.52 -4.52
CA ALA A 175 -5.15 -1.62 -4.35
C ALA A 175 -5.99 -1.39 -3.09
N GLU A 176 -7.31 -1.37 -3.27
CA GLU A 176 -8.28 -1.14 -2.21
C GLU A 176 -9.39 -2.19 -2.26
N ASP A 177 -9.67 -2.80 -1.11
CA ASP A 177 -10.72 -3.83 -0.97
C ASP A 177 -11.98 -3.22 -0.34
N TRP A 178 -12.83 -2.63 -1.17
CA TRP A 178 -14.06 -1.97 -0.74
C TRP A 178 -15.26 -2.89 -0.56
N GLY A 179 -15.11 -4.18 -0.86
CA GLY A 179 -16.21 -5.12 -0.87
C GLY A 179 -15.86 -6.53 -0.44
N THR A 180 -16.90 -7.31 -0.27
CA THR A 180 -16.88 -8.77 -0.20
C THR A 180 -17.35 -9.33 -1.54
N GLN A 181 -17.49 -10.65 -1.65
CA GLN A 181 -18.03 -11.28 -2.86
C GLN A 181 -19.47 -10.84 -3.19
N ASP A 182 -20.23 -10.41 -2.17
CA ASP A 182 -21.68 -10.15 -2.33
C ASP A 182 -22.06 -8.68 -2.23
N ARG A 183 -21.24 -7.85 -1.55
CA ARG A 183 -21.63 -6.47 -1.23
C ARG A 183 -20.45 -5.57 -0.92
N LEU A 184 -20.68 -4.27 -1.01
CA LEU A 184 -19.75 -3.25 -0.52
C LEU A 184 -19.71 -3.26 1.01
N LEU A 185 -18.54 -2.96 1.59
CA LEU A 185 -18.35 -2.82 3.04
C LEU A 185 -19.00 -1.55 3.59
N ILE A 186 -19.06 -0.50 2.76
CA ILE A 186 -19.76 0.75 3.05
C ILE A 186 -20.70 1.09 1.89
N ASN A 187 -21.75 1.85 2.18
CA ASN A 187 -22.64 2.29 1.11
C ASN A 187 -21.97 3.40 0.26
N PRO A 188 -22.35 3.55 -1.03
CA PRO A 188 -21.75 4.54 -1.93
C PRO A 188 -21.90 5.99 -1.48
N GLU A 189 -22.92 6.31 -0.70
CA GLU A 189 -23.15 7.65 -0.17
C GLU A 189 -22.11 7.99 0.91
N THR A 190 -21.88 7.08 1.85
CA THR A 190 -20.82 7.23 2.86
C THR A 190 -19.43 7.32 2.24
N TRP A 191 -19.20 6.55 1.16
CA TRP A 191 -17.92 6.57 0.43
C TRP A 191 -17.64 7.91 -0.27
N ARG A 192 -18.70 8.63 -0.73
CA ARG A 192 -18.53 9.94 -1.40
C ARG A 192 -18.34 11.13 -0.46
N GLN A 193 -18.57 10.96 0.82
CA GLN A 193 -18.46 12.01 1.84
C GLN A 193 -17.07 12.09 2.45
#